data_205bbe1936662f41689461f83809f7da
#
_entry.id   205bbe1936662f41689461f83809f7da
#
_cell.length_a   1.000
_cell.length_b   1.000
_cell.length_c   1.000
_cell.angle_alpha   90.00
_cell.angle_beta   90.00
_cell.angle_gamma   90.00
#
_symmetry.space_group_name_H-M   'P 1'
#
loop_
_entity.id
_entity.type
_entity.pdbx_description
1 polymer ?
#
loop_
_entity_poly.entity_id
_entity_poly.type
_entity_poly.pdbx_seq_one_letter_code
_entity_poly.pdbx_strand_id
1 'polypeptide(L)'
;MSIRDWPAAERPRERLLEQGSASLSDAELLAIFLRTGVVGKSAVDLARHLLNQFGSLRLLLEADQEAFSKQLGLGPAKFAQLQAAQEMNRRYLAERSRREPALENPQAVRDYLKSMLRHEPHEVFGCLFLDSRHQVLTFEALFRGSIDNTSVHPREVVKRALANNAAAVILCHNHPSGNTDPSQADKLLTKRLQKALELIDVRILDHFIIGDGEPLSMAECGWM
;
A
#
# COMPACT_ATOMS: atom_id res chain seq x y z
N MET A 1 25.02 3.38 -26.15
CA MET A 1 24.61 2.10 -26.75
C MET A 1 23.12 1.95 -26.53
N SER A 2 22.37 1.60 -27.59
CA SER A 2 20.90 1.39 -27.46
C SER A 2 20.64 0.01 -26.84
N ILE A 3 19.56 -0.16 -26.06
CA ILE A 3 19.14 -1.48 -25.57
C ILE A 3 18.89 -2.46 -26.73
N ARG A 4 18.56 -1.94 -27.92
CA ARG A 4 18.38 -2.75 -29.14
C ARG A 4 19.66 -3.45 -29.61
N ASP A 5 20.82 -2.92 -29.21
CA ASP A 5 22.12 -3.48 -29.57
C ASP A 5 22.58 -4.59 -28.58
N TRP A 6 21.82 -4.80 -27.49
CA TRP A 6 22.09 -5.84 -26.51
C TRP A 6 21.65 -7.22 -27.02
N PRO A 7 22.28 -8.31 -26.56
CA PRO A 7 21.75 -9.65 -26.76
C PRO A 7 20.28 -9.74 -26.29
N ALA A 8 19.43 -10.47 -27.00
CA ALA A 8 18.02 -10.56 -26.68
C ALA A 8 17.79 -10.99 -25.20
N ALA A 9 18.55 -11.96 -24.73
CA ALA A 9 18.48 -12.47 -23.35
C ALA A 9 18.82 -11.43 -22.26
N GLU A 10 19.41 -10.29 -22.63
CA GLU A 10 19.77 -9.22 -21.69
C GLU A 10 18.79 -8.03 -21.75
N ARG A 11 17.87 -8.02 -22.73
CA ARG A 11 16.90 -6.93 -22.87
C ARG A 11 15.78 -7.10 -21.86
N PRO A 12 15.42 -6.05 -21.10
CA PRO A 12 14.45 -6.15 -20.00
C PRO A 12 13.08 -6.74 -20.40
N ARG A 13 12.56 -6.41 -21.58
CA ARG A 13 11.26 -6.94 -22.05
C ARG A 13 11.32 -8.42 -22.37
N GLU A 14 12.34 -8.84 -23.06
CA GLU A 14 12.58 -10.23 -23.44
C GLU A 14 12.79 -11.07 -22.18
N ARG A 15 13.60 -10.59 -21.23
CA ARG A 15 13.80 -11.25 -19.92
C ARG A 15 12.51 -11.36 -19.12
N LEU A 16 11.68 -10.31 -19.10
CA LEU A 16 10.38 -10.35 -18.43
C LEU A 16 9.50 -11.47 -19.01
N LEU A 17 9.46 -11.60 -20.35
CA LEU A 17 8.62 -12.59 -21.02
C LEU A 17 9.15 -14.03 -20.86
N GLU A 18 10.46 -14.23 -20.83
CA GLU A 18 11.08 -15.56 -20.76
C GLU A 18 11.27 -16.04 -19.32
N GLN A 19 11.61 -15.14 -18.39
CA GLN A 19 12.05 -15.49 -17.03
C GLN A 19 11.12 -14.92 -15.94
N GLY A 20 10.10 -14.15 -16.32
CA GLY A 20 9.16 -13.52 -15.39
C GLY A 20 9.71 -12.23 -14.74
N SER A 21 8.81 -11.49 -14.11
CA SER A 21 9.12 -10.16 -13.54
C SER A 21 10.12 -10.20 -12.38
N ALA A 22 10.15 -11.29 -11.60
CA ALA A 22 11.06 -11.45 -10.47
C ALA A 22 12.55 -11.52 -10.86
N SER A 23 12.84 -11.79 -12.14
CA SER A 23 14.22 -11.81 -12.65
C SER A 23 14.80 -10.41 -12.92
N LEU A 24 13.97 -9.37 -12.91
CA LEU A 24 14.36 -8.01 -13.25
C LEU A 24 14.68 -7.18 -12.01
N SER A 25 15.71 -6.34 -12.13
CA SER A 25 15.97 -5.28 -11.16
C SER A 25 14.95 -4.14 -11.27
N ASP A 26 14.82 -3.31 -10.23
CA ASP A 26 13.96 -2.11 -10.24
C ASP A 26 14.26 -1.20 -11.44
N ALA A 27 15.54 -1.06 -11.82
CA ALA A 27 15.93 -0.26 -12.96
C ALA A 27 15.44 -0.83 -14.30
N GLU A 28 15.46 -2.15 -14.44
CA GLU A 28 14.95 -2.82 -15.65
C GLU A 28 13.43 -2.78 -15.73
N LEU A 29 12.72 -2.96 -14.61
CA LEU A 29 11.28 -2.77 -14.54
C LEU A 29 10.89 -1.34 -14.90
N LEU A 30 11.55 -0.35 -14.29
CA LEU A 30 11.30 1.07 -14.59
C LEU A 30 11.62 1.40 -16.05
N ALA A 31 12.68 0.84 -16.63
CA ALA A 31 13.05 1.05 -18.02
C ALA A 31 11.98 0.55 -19.02
N ILE A 32 11.24 -0.51 -18.67
CA ILE A 32 10.11 -0.99 -19.48
C ILE A 32 9.02 0.08 -19.53
N PHE A 33 8.70 0.73 -18.43
CA PHE A 33 7.72 1.84 -18.36
C PHE A 33 8.23 3.10 -19.08
N LEU A 34 9.50 3.44 -18.91
CA LEU A 34 10.10 4.61 -19.57
C LEU A 34 10.12 4.46 -21.10
N ARG A 35 10.21 3.25 -21.62
CA ARG A 35 10.21 2.85 -23.03
C ARG A 35 11.44 3.32 -23.82
N THR A 36 11.87 4.55 -23.60
CA THR A 36 13.00 5.19 -24.28
C THR A 36 13.91 5.87 -23.26
N GLY A 37 15.18 5.90 -23.55
CA GLY A 37 16.15 6.74 -22.84
C GLY A 37 16.12 8.19 -23.33
N VAL A 38 17.17 8.91 -23.01
CA VAL A 38 17.46 10.27 -23.48
C VAL A 38 18.79 10.29 -24.20
N VAL A 39 19.14 11.42 -24.81
CA VAL A 39 20.44 11.57 -25.49
C VAL A 39 21.57 11.15 -24.55
N GLY A 40 22.39 10.19 -25.00
CA GLY A 40 23.53 9.67 -24.26
C GLY A 40 23.22 8.63 -23.15
N LYS A 41 21.95 8.33 -22.87
CA LYS A 41 21.55 7.33 -21.85
C LYS A 41 20.49 6.37 -22.41
N SER A 42 20.70 5.07 -22.27
CA SER A 42 19.65 4.08 -22.54
C SER A 42 18.48 4.22 -21.54
N ALA A 43 17.38 3.52 -21.79
CA ALA A 43 16.24 3.53 -20.84
C ALA A 43 16.64 2.93 -19.48
N VAL A 44 17.54 1.94 -19.44
CA VAL A 44 18.05 1.35 -18.19
C VAL A 44 19.00 2.31 -17.47
N ASP A 45 19.87 3.03 -18.21
CA ASP A 45 20.75 4.03 -17.59
C ASP A 45 19.94 5.20 -17.03
N LEU A 46 18.89 5.63 -17.76
CA LEU A 46 17.97 6.64 -17.26
C LEU A 46 17.23 6.17 -16.00
N ALA A 47 16.75 4.93 -16.00
CA ALA A 47 16.08 4.34 -14.84
C ALA A 47 17.00 4.29 -13.61
N ARG A 48 18.26 3.84 -13.76
CA ARG A 48 19.26 3.84 -12.68
C ARG A 48 19.53 5.25 -12.16
N HIS A 49 19.66 6.22 -13.08
CA HIS A 49 19.86 7.61 -12.69
C HIS A 49 18.67 8.14 -11.86
N LEU A 50 17.43 7.87 -12.28
CA LEU A 50 16.24 8.29 -11.57
C LEU A 50 16.11 7.62 -10.19
N LEU A 51 16.37 6.32 -10.09
CA LEU A 51 16.37 5.60 -8.81
C LEU A 51 17.40 6.18 -7.84
N ASN A 52 18.59 6.57 -8.33
CA ASN A 52 19.58 7.24 -7.50
C ASN A 52 19.15 8.65 -7.06
N GLN A 53 18.44 9.39 -7.92
CA GLN A 53 17.94 10.74 -7.57
C GLN A 53 16.81 10.70 -6.54
N PHE A 54 15.88 9.76 -6.67
CA PHE A 54 14.76 9.59 -5.72
C PHE A 54 15.11 8.73 -4.51
N GLY A 55 16.22 7.99 -4.56
CA GLY A 55 16.67 7.10 -3.49
C GLY A 55 16.09 5.68 -3.56
N SER A 56 14.89 5.49 -4.09
CA SER A 56 14.27 4.16 -4.28
C SER A 56 13.16 4.20 -5.33
N LEU A 57 12.74 3.01 -5.80
CA LEU A 57 11.57 2.87 -6.67
C LEU A 57 10.30 3.41 -5.98
N ARG A 58 10.16 3.14 -4.68
CA ARG A 58 9.05 3.63 -3.88
C ARG A 58 8.97 5.17 -3.91
N LEU A 59 10.04 5.85 -3.53
CA LEU A 59 10.07 7.31 -3.49
C LEU A 59 9.84 7.96 -4.86
N LEU A 60 10.28 7.30 -5.93
CA LEU A 60 9.99 7.74 -7.30
C LEU A 60 8.50 7.63 -7.62
N LEU A 61 7.85 6.54 -7.22
CA LEU A 61 6.43 6.30 -7.47
C LEU A 61 5.53 7.19 -6.60
N GLU A 62 5.96 7.55 -5.39
CA GLU A 62 5.25 8.43 -4.45
C GLU A 62 5.50 9.94 -4.73
N ALA A 63 6.44 10.27 -5.61
CA ALA A 63 6.76 11.67 -5.93
C ALA A 63 5.55 12.39 -6.54
N ASP A 64 5.38 13.66 -6.19
CA ASP A 64 4.39 14.51 -6.83
C ASP A 64 4.75 14.81 -8.29
N GLN A 65 3.77 15.31 -9.04
CA GLN A 65 3.95 15.61 -10.46
C GLN A 65 5.06 16.63 -10.72
N GLU A 66 5.23 17.61 -9.84
CA GLU A 66 6.23 18.67 -9.99
C GLU A 66 7.65 18.13 -9.81
N ALA A 67 7.91 17.41 -8.72
CA ALA A 67 9.19 16.77 -8.45
C ALA A 67 9.56 15.75 -9.53
N PHE A 68 8.57 14.96 -9.98
CA PHE A 68 8.74 13.97 -11.05
C PHE A 68 9.10 14.63 -12.38
N SER A 69 8.34 15.68 -12.79
CA SER A 69 8.50 16.31 -14.10
C SER A 69 9.75 17.18 -14.21
N LYS A 70 10.37 17.56 -13.10
CA LYS A 70 11.67 18.25 -13.08
C LYS A 70 12.83 17.34 -13.50
N GLN A 71 12.62 16.02 -13.48
CA GLN A 71 13.69 15.06 -13.80
C GLN A 71 13.87 14.88 -15.30
N LEU A 72 15.11 14.67 -15.70
CA LEU A 72 15.47 14.46 -17.09
C LEU A 72 14.69 13.29 -17.70
N GLY A 73 14.03 13.53 -18.83
CA GLY A 73 13.31 12.50 -19.58
C GLY A 73 11.97 12.08 -18.98
N LEU A 74 11.53 12.73 -17.88
CA LEU A 74 10.23 12.53 -17.26
C LEU A 74 9.31 13.72 -17.60
N GLY A 75 8.12 13.39 -18.07
CA GLY A 75 7.09 14.38 -18.39
C GLY A 75 5.73 13.91 -17.88
N PRO A 76 4.69 14.75 -18.02
CA PRO A 76 3.35 14.45 -17.46
C PRO A 76 2.76 13.14 -18.00
N ALA A 77 3.06 12.75 -19.26
CA ALA A 77 2.59 11.50 -19.81
C ALA A 77 3.16 10.25 -19.11
N LYS A 78 4.45 10.28 -18.75
CA LYS A 78 5.07 9.18 -17.99
C LYS A 78 4.60 9.18 -16.54
N PHE A 79 4.40 10.34 -15.94
CA PHE A 79 3.79 10.46 -14.62
C PHE A 79 2.41 9.81 -14.62
N ALA A 80 1.52 10.22 -15.51
CA ALA A 80 0.17 9.67 -15.62
C ALA A 80 0.17 8.15 -15.86
N GLN A 81 1.10 7.63 -16.67
CA GLN A 81 1.23 6.19 -16.92
C GLN A 81 1.60 5.42 -15.63
N LEU A 82 2.55 5.92 -14.84
CA LEU A 82 2.96 5.27 -13.59
C LEU A 82 1.85 5.36 -12.53
N GLN A 83 1.19 6.51 -12.40
CA GLN A 83 0.05 6.68 -11.49
C GLN A 83 -1.12 5.77 -11.87
N ALA A 84 -1.42 5.63 -13.17
CA ALA A 84 -2.45 4.70 -13.63
C ALA A 84 -2.11 3.25 -13.32
N ALA A 85 -0.84 2.84 -13.46
CA ALA A 85 -0.40 1.49 -13.11
C ALA A 85 -0.53 1.21 -11.61
N GLN A 86 -0.19 2.17 -10.75
CA GLN A 86 -0.39 2.06 -9.30
C GLN A 86 -1.87 1.94 -8.94
N GLU A 87 -2.73 2.77 -9.54
CA GLU A 87 -4.17 2.72 -9.29
C GLU A 87 -4.79 1.41 -9.78
N MET A 88 -4.37 0.87 -10.93
CA MET A 88 -4.80 -0.46 -11.38
C MET A 88 -4.40 -1.55 -10.40
N ASN A 89 -3.17 -1.52 -9.88
CA ASN A 89 -2.72 -2.47 -8.85
C ASN A 89 -3.55 -2.34 -7.57
N ARG A 90 -3.83 -1.12 -7.11
CA ARG A 90 -4.67 -0.86 -5.95
C ARG A 90 -6.09 -1.44 -6.13
N ARG A 91 -6.70 -1.24 -7.30
CA ARG A 91 -8.02 -1.80 -7.62
C ARG A 91 -8.00 -3.33 -7.70
N TYR A 92 -6.96 -3.89 -8.29
CA TYR A 92 -6.76 -5.34 -8.33
C TYR A 92 -6.69 -5.95 -6.92
N LEU A 93 -5.91 -5.36 -6.02
CA LEU A 93 -5.81 -5.80 -4.64
C LEU A 93 -7.15 -5.65 -3.89
N ALA A 94 -7.88 -4.56 -4.12
CA ALA A 94 -9.21 -4.36 -3.54
C ALA A 94 -10.20 -5.43 -4.01
N GLU A 95 -10.21 -5.76 -5.31
CA GLU A 95 -11.08 -6.80 -5.85
C GLU A 95 -10.72 -8.17 -5.29
N ARG A 96 -9.42 -8.49 -5.22
CA ARG A 96 -8.94 -9.74 -4.63
C ARG A 96 -9.35 -9.90 -3.17
N SER A 97 -9.25 -8.82 -2.38
CA SER A 97 -9.66 -8.80 -0.97
C SER A 97 -11.18 -8.98 -0.78
N ARG A 98 -12.01 -8.67 -1.79
CA ARG A 98 -13.47 -8.84 -1.73
C ARG A 98 -13.95 -10.22 -2.12
N ARG A 99 -13.16 -10.99 -2.87
CA ARG A 99 -13.59 -12.28 -3.40
C ARG A 99 -13.58 -13.42 -2.38
N GLU A 100 -12.74 -13.30 -1.36
CA GLU A 100 -12.56 -14.33 -0.34
C GLU A 100 -12.79 -13.73 1.04
N PRO A 101 -13.32 -14.50 2.01
CA PRO A 101 -13.43 -14.03 3.39
C PRO A 101 -12.07 -13.60 3.92
N ALA A 102 -12.03 -12.49 4.66
CA ALA A 102 -10.78 -11.91 5.15
C ALA A 102 -9.94 -12.89 6.00
N LEU A 103 -10.62 -13.80 6.74
CA LEU A 103 -9.95 -14.82 7.56
C LEU A 103 -9.37 -15.97 6.73
N GLU A 104 -9.90 -16.23 5.51
CA GLU A 104 -9.39 -17.29 4.62
C GLU A 104 -8.18 -16.83 3.82
N ASN A 105 -8.03 -15.51 3.62
CA ASN A 105 -6.89 -14.93 2.91
C ASN A 105 -6.32 -13.69 3.63
N PRO A 106 -5.67 -13.87 4.81
CA PRO A 106 -5.08 -12.76 5.56
C PRO A 106 -4.03 -11.99 4.75
N GLN A 107 -3.31 -12.67 3.86
CA GLN A 107 -2.29 -12.03 3.02
C GLN A 107 -2.90 -11.03 2.03
N ALA A 108 -4.05 -11.36 1.42
CA ALA A 108 -4.73 -10.41 0.54
C ALA A 108 -5.19 -9.16 1.30
N VAL A 109 -5.60 -9.31 2.55
CA VAL A 109 -5.95 -8.17 3.43
C VAL A 109 -4.73 -7.33 3.73
N ARG A 110 -3.59 -7.94 4.10
CA ARG A 110 -2.31 -7.23 4.34
C ARG A 110 -1.88 -6.43 3.11
N ASP A 111 -1.85 -7.08 1.94
CA ASP A 111 -1.44 -6.46 0.67
C ASP A 111 -2.34 -5.27 0.33
N TYR A 112 -3.66 -5.45 0.51
CA TYR A 112 -4.63 -4.39 0.28
C TYR A 112 -4.44 -3.21 1.24
N LEU A 113 -4.38 -3.45 2.55
CA LEU A 113 -4.22 -2.40 3.54
C LEU A 113 -2.88 -1.67 3.39
N LYS A 114 -1.81 -2.40 3.07
CA LYS A 114 -0.51 -1.83 2.77
C LYS A 114 -0.58 -0.91 1.54
N SER A 115 -1.27 -1.32 0.48
CA SER A 115 -1.45 -0.51 -0.72
C SER A 115 -2.26 0.76 -0.48
N MET A 116 -3.13 0.76 0.54
CA MET A 116 -3.98 1.90 0.89
C MET A 116 -3.27 2.91 1.78
N LEU A 117 -2.44 2.46 2.73
CA LEU A 117 -1.98 3.29 3.84
C LEU A 117 -0.47 3.57 3.85
N ARG A 118 0.35 2.72 3.19
CA ARG A 118 1.81 2.85 3.33
C ARG A 118 2.36 4.18 2.81
N HIS A 119 1.75 4.75 1.79
CA HIS A 119 2.18 6.00 1.15
C HIS A 119 1.66 7.26 1.86
N GLU A 120 0.80 7.12 2.86
CA GLU A 120 0.26 8.27 3.59
C GLU A 120 1.37 8.93 4.42
N PRO A 121 1.61 10.25 4.24
CA PRO A 121 2.69 10.97 4.93
C PRO A 121 2.38 11.24 6.40
N HIS A 122 1.12 11.07 6.79
CA HIS A 122 0.62 11.22 8.15
C HIS A 122 0.05 9.90 8.64
N GLU A 123 -0.09 9.77 9.96
CA GLU A 123 -0.79 8.63 10.53
C GLU A 123 -2.26 8.66 10.14
N VAL A 124 -2.74 7.58 9.55
CA VAL A 124 -4.13 7.38 9.16
C VAL A 124 -4.65 6.14 9.86
N PHE A 125 -5.69 6.30 10.65
CA PHE A 125 -6.42 5.18 11.22
C PHE A 125 -7.61 4.83 10.33
N GLY A 126 -7.67 3.58 9.89
CA GLY A 126 -8.69 3.04 9.02
C GLY A 126 -9.40 1.84 9.60
N CYS A 127 -10.53 1.51 8.99
CA CYS A 127 -11.35 0.38 9.34
C CYS A 127 -11.82 -0.34 8.08
N LEU A 128 -11.59 -1.65 8.03
CA LEU A 128 -12.16 -2.55 7.03
C LEU A 128 -13.42 -3.16 7.63
N PHE A 129 -14.59 -2.87 7.05
CA PHE A 129 -15.88 -3.35 7.51
C PHE A 129 -16.23 -4.64 6.79
N LEU A 130 -16.73 -5.63 7.55
CA LEU A 130 -16.96 -6.99 7.07
C LEU A 130 -18.40 -7.42 7.38
N ASP A 131 -18.97 -8.23 6.49
CA ASP A 131 -20.25 -8.89 6.73
C ASP A 131 -20.12 -10.11 7.68
N SER A 132 -21.24 -10.84 7.91
CA SER A 132 -21.27 -12.03 8.77
C SER A 132 -20.46 -13.22 8.22
N ARG A 133 -20.09 -13.21 6.93
CA ARG A 133 -19.21 -14.18 6.29
C ARG A 133 -17.78 -13.72 6.22
N HIS A 134 -17.45 -12.59 6.88
CA HIS A 134 -16.16 -11.93 6.86
C HIS A 134 -15.73 -11.45 5.46
N GLN A 135 -16.67 -11.21 4.55
CA GLN A 135 -16.41 -10.58 3.26
C GLN A 135 -16.29 -9.08 3.42
N VAL A 136 -15.37 -8.48 2.68
CA VAL A 136 -15.12 -7.04 2.75
C VAL A 136 -16.27 -6.26 2.14
N LEU A 137 -16.96 -5.47 2.96
CA LEU A 137 -17.99 -4.52 2.54
C LEU A 137 -17.33 -3.24 2.00
N THR A 138 -16.50 -2.62 2.83
CA THR A 138 -15.80 -1.38 2.45
C THR A 138 -14.60 -1.14 3.36
N PHE A 139 -13.67 -0.31 2.89
CA PHE A 139 -12.60 0.29 3.69
C PHE A 139 -12.86 1.79 3.85
N GLU A 140 -12.68 2.31 5.05
CA GLU A 140 -12.76 3.74 5.33
C GLU A 140 -11.56 4.21 6.14
N ALA A 141 -10.89 5.27 5.67
CA ALA A 141 -9.95 6.03 6.46
C ALA A 141 -10.75 6.98 7.37
N LEU A 142 -10.77 6.68 8.67
CA LEU A 142 -11.66 7.36 9.62
C LEU A 142 -11.03 8.59 10.27
N PHE A 143 -9.73 8.50 10.57
CA PHE A 143 -9.02 9.58 11.25
C PHE A 143 -7.67 9.81 10.57
N ARG A 144 -7.30 11.08 10.49
CA ARG A 144 -5.98 11.52 10.04
C ARG A 144 -5.37 12.38 11.14
N GLY A 145 -4.19 12.02 11.62
CA GLY A 145 -3.48 12.74 12.68
C GLY A 145 -2.30 13.53 12.16
N SER A 146 -1.80 14.46 12.99
CA SER A 146 -0.43 14.95 12.92
C SER A 146 0.49 13.95 13.64
N ILE A 147 1.80 14.06 13.39
CA ILE A 147 2.87 13.13 13.81
C ILE A 147 2.78 12.64 15.28
N ASP A 148 2.05 13.34 16.17
CA ASP A 148 2.01 13.03 17.59
C ASP A 148 0.61 12.76 18.19
N ASN A 149 -0.48 12.86 17.43
CA ASN A 149 -1.81 12.72 18.07
C ASN A 149 -2.94 12.45 17.06
N THR A 150 -3.21 11.18 16.79
CA THR A 150 -4.46 10.78 16.13
C THR A 150 -5.48 10.42 17.19
N SER A 151 -6.36 11.35 17.55
CA SER A 151 -7.47 11.06 18.48
C SER A 151 -8.53 10.20 17.81
N VAL A 152 -8.45 8.88 17.96
CA VAL A 152 -9.49 7.96 17.51
C VAL A 152 -10.63 7.93 18.54
N HIS A 153 -11.82 8.34 18.11
CA HIS A 153 -13.00 8.35 18.94
C HIS A 153 -13.85 7.10 18.72
N PRO A 154 -14.02 6.21 19.73
CA PRO A 154 -14.79 4.97 19.59
C PRO A 154 -16.20 5.19 19.05
N ARG A 155 -16.88 6.27 19.45
CA ARG A 155 -18.23 6.58 18.96
C ARG A 155 -18.31 6.71 17.43
N GLU A 156 -17.25 7.23 16.77
CA GLU A 156 -17.26 7.38 15.30
C GLU A 156 -17.05 6.02 14.63
N VAL A 157 -16.18 5.16 15.19
CA VAL A 157 -15.99 3.79 14.71
C VAL A 157 -17.31 2.99 14.83
N VAL A 158 -17.98 3.06 15.98
CA VAL A 158 -19.29 2.44 16.22
C VAL A 158 -20.33 2.94 15.23
N LYS A 159 -20.41 4.24 15.04
CA LYS A 159 -21.35 4.87 14.08
C LYS A 159 -21.11 4.37 12.65
N ARG A 160 -19.84 4.26 12.23
CA ARG A 160 -19.51 3.76 10.90
C ARG A 160 -19.74 2.26 10.76
N ALA A 161 -19.50 1.46 11.82
CA ALA A 161 -19.84 0.04 11.82
C ALA A 161 -21.34 -0.20 11.60
N LEU A 162 -22.17 0.54 12.32
CA LEU A 162 -23.64 0.49 12.14
C LEU A 162 -24.08 0.97 10.74
N ALA A 163 -23.52 2.06 10.25
CA ALA A 163 -23.87 2.62 8.93
C ALA A 163 -23.52 1.65 7.79
N ASN A 164 -22.48 0.84 7.95
CA ASN A 164 -22.07 -0.17 6.98
C ASN A 164 -22.71 -1.54 7.21
N ASN A 165 -23.59 -1.71 8.20
CA ASN A 165 -24.15 -3.01 8.61
C ASN A 165 -23.07 -4.06 8.83
N ALA A 166 -21.96 -3.67 9.42
CA ALA A 166 -20.83 -4.56 9.64
C ALA A 166 -21.09 -5.53 10.79
N ALA A 167 -20.78 -6.81 10.58
CA ALA A 167 -20.77 -7.84 11.63
C ALA A 167 -19.39 -8.01 12.28
N ALA A 168 -18.36 -7.60 11.56
CA ALA A 168 -16.99 -7.59 12.07
C ALA A 168 -16.19 -6.44 11.42
N VAL A 169 -15.05 -6.12 12.03
CA VAL A 169 -14.12 -5.12 11.52
C VAL A 169 -12.67 -5.60 11.66
N ILE A 170 -11.83 -5.13 10.75
CA ILE A 170 -10.38 -5.16 10.90
C ILE A 170 -9.91 -3.70 11.02
N LEU A 171 -9.24 -3.40 12.11
CA LEU A 171 -8.63 -2.09 12.34
C LEU A 171 -7.28 -2.02 11.65
N CYS A 172 -6.87 -0.84 11.24
CA CYS A 172 -5.52 -0.62 10.72
C CYS A 172 -5.07 0.83 10.90
N HIS A 173 -3.77 1.02 11.04
CA HIS A 173 -3.15 2.33 10.92
C HIS A 173 -1.74 2.19 10.35
N ASN A 174 -1.23 3.27 9.75
CA ASN A 174 0.15 3.31 9.28
C ASN A 174 1.02 4.09 10.25
N HIS A 175 2.27 3.66 10.34
CA HIS A 175 3.35 4.44 10.93
C HIS A 175 4.19 5.07 9.81
N PRO A 176 4.17 6.39 9.63
CA PRO A 176 4.99 7.06 8.61
C PRO A 176 6.49 6.81 8.77
N SER A 177 6.96 6.54 10.00
CA SER A 177 8.33 6.15 10.31
C SER A 177 8.79 4.85 9.65
N GLY A 178 7.83 4.00 9.23
CA GLY A 178 8.09 2.67 8.66
C GLY A 178 8.19 1.54 9.67
N ASN A 179 8.28 1.82 10.98
CA ASN A 179 8.27 0.79 12.03
C ASN A 179 6.85 0.23 12.21
N THR A 180 6.73 -1.09 12.38
CA THR A 180 5.45 -1.77 12.60
C THR A 180 5.19 -2.15 14.07
N ASP A 181 6.09 -1.83 15.00
CA ASP A 181 5.91 -2.14 16.41
C ASP A 181 4.77 -1.30 17.02
N PRO A 182 3.76 -1.92 17.68
CA PRO A 182 2.67 -1.20 18.29
C PRO A 182 3.10 -0.47 19.54
N SER A 183 2.69 0.78 19.67
CA SER A 183 2.83 1.53 20.90
C SER A 183 1.87 1.01 21.99
N GLN A 184 2.09 1.43 23.24
CA GLN A 184 1.14 1.17 24.32
C GLN A 184 -0.22 1.85 24.07
N ALA A 185 -0.19 3.01 23.39
CA ALA A 185 -1.41 3.72 23.02
C ALA A 185 -2.26 2.91 22.03
N ASP A 186 -1.63 2.25 21.03
CA ASP A 186 -2.32 1.38 20.08
C ASP A 186 -3.00 0.19 20.77
N LYS A 187 -2.31 -0.43 21.71
CA LYS A 187 -2.86 -1.55 22.49
C LYS A 187 -4.04 -1.10 23.34
N LEU A 188 -3.94 0.06 23.98
CA LEU A 188 -5.04 0.62 24.79
C LEU A 188 -6.23 1.04 23.91
N LEU A 189 -5.97 1.65 22.76
CA LEU A 189 -6.99 2.02 21.79
C LEU A 189 -7.75 0.79 21.31
N THR A 190 -7.03 -0.26 20.90
CA THR A 190 -7.64 -1.52 20.45
C THR A 190 -8.59 -2.08 21.50
N LYS A 191 -8.17 -2.17 22.75
CA LYS A 191 -9.02 -2.64 23.86
C LYS A 191 -10.25 -1.74 24.09
N ARG A 192 -10.11 -0.43 23.94
CA ARG A 192 -11.25 0.50 24.06
C ARG A 192 -12.26 0.30 22.93
N LEU A 193 -11.77 0.12 21.69
CA LEU A 193 -12.61 -0.15 20.53
C LEU A 193 -13.30 -1.50 20.63
N GLN A 194 -12.60 -2.54 21.12
CA GLN A 194 -13.18 -3.85 21.39
C GLN A 194 -14.41 -3.74 22.29
N LYS A 195 -14.26 -3.13 23.47
CA LYS A 195 -15.36 -2.92 24.41
C LYS A 195 -16.54 -2.12 23.82
N ALA A 196 -16.24 -1.13 22.98
CA ALA A 196 -17.28 -0.30 22.39
C ALA A 196 -18.05 -1.05 21.28
N LEU A 197 -17.40 -1.85 20.49
CA LEU A 197 -17.99 -2.60 19.39
C LEU A 197 -18.74 -3.86 19.89
N GLU A 198 -18.27 -4.49 20.98
CA GLU A 198 -18.99 -5.58 21.66
C GLU A 198 -20.40 -5.19 22.08
N LEU A 199 -20.63 -3.93 22.48
CA LEU A 199 -21.97 -3.42 22.87
C LEU A 199 -22.99 -3.43 21.72
N ILE A 200 -22.54 -3.55 20.48
CA ILE A 200 -23.36 -3.58 19.26
C ILE A 200 -23.15 -4.87 18.45
N ASP A 201 -22.64 -5.93 19.11
CA ASP A 201 -22.39 -7.25 18.50
C ASP A 201 -21.47 -7.22 17.29
N VAL A 202 -20.54 -6.24 17.19
CA VAL A 202 -19.53 -6.16 16.12
C VAL A 202 -18.18 -6.61 16.66
N ARG A 203 -17.56 -7.59 16.03
CA ARG A 203 -16.27 -8.16 16.45
C ARG A 203 -15.10 -7.45 15.79
N ILE A 204 -14.01 -7.23 16.52
CA ILE A 204 -12.71 -6.90 15.92
C ILE A 204 -11.99 -8.21 15.64
N LEU A 205 -11.65 -8.47 14.38
CA LEU A 205 -10.93 -9.68 13.96
C LEU A 205 -9.42 -9.51 14.07
N ASP A 206 -8.92 -8.30 13.74
CA ASP A 206 -7.49 -7.97 13.83
C ASP A 206 -7.28 -6.46 13.91
N HIS A 207 -6.05 -6.06 14.24
CA HIS A 207 -5.55 -4.70 14.10
C HIS A 207 -4.18 -4.73 13.43
N PHE A 208 -4.10 -4.27 12.18
CA PHE A 208 -2.87 -4.23 11.40
C PHE A 208 -2.13 -2.91 11.56
N ILE A 209 -0.82 -2.99 11.74
CA ILE A 209 0.08 -1.84 11.73
C ILE A 209 0.91 -1.89 10.46
N ILE A 210 0.81 -0.84 9.66
CA ILE A 210 1.41 -0.74 8.34
C ILE A 210 2.68 0.10 8.40
N GLY A 211 3.81 -0.53 8.04
CA GLY A 211 5.12 0.09 7.94
C GLY A 211 5.82 -0.28 6.64
N ASP A 212 7.15 -0.17 6.61
CA ASP A 212 7.96 -0.53 5.43
C ASP A 212 7.95 -2.02 5.12
N GLY A 213 7.98 -2.84 6.18
CA GLY A 213 7.96 -4.30 6.11
C GLY A 213 6.58 -4.88 5.83
N GLU A 214 6.40 -6.14 6.22
CA GLU A 214 5.11 -6.79 6.25
C GLU A 214 4.22 -6.14 7.33
N PRO A 215 2.91 -5.90 7.06
CA PRO A 215 1.99 -5.41 8.07
C PRO A 215 1.94 -6.33 9.29
N LEU A 216 2.13 -5.78 10.49
CA LEU A 216 2.06 -6.54 11.72
C LEU A 216 0.60 -6.77 12.11
N SER A 217 0.25 -8.00 12.43
CA SER A 217 -1.05 -8.40 12.99
C SER A 217 -0.96 -8.44 14.52
N MET A 218 -1.79 -7.65 15.20
CA MET A 218 -1.87 -7.70 16.66
C MET A 218 -2.53 -8.98 17.16
N ALA A 219 -3.45 -9.56 16.40
CA ALA A 219 -4.08 -10.84 16.73
C ALA A 219 -3.06 -11.98 16.69
N GLU A 220 -2.24 -12.10 15.66
CA GLU A 220 -1.17 -13.10 15.55
C GLU A 220 -0.12 -12.96 16.67
N CYS A 221 0.11 -11.73 17.13
CA CYS A 221 1.01 -11.48 18.25
C CYS A 221 0.37 -11.74 19.65
N GLY A 222 -0.92 -12.08 19.70
CA GLY A 222 -1.64 -12.34 20.96
C GLY A 222 -1.88 -11.09 21.81
N TRP A 223 -2.01 -9.92 21.19
CA TRP A 223 -2.19 -8.64 21.89
C TRP A 223 -3.63 -8.11 21.86
N MET A 224 -4.56 -8.92 21.40
CA MET A 224 -5.99 -8.61 21.33
C MET A 224 -6.80 -9.46 22.31
#